data_0fe5843c9a5420d50df50fa720541a57
#
_entry.id   0fe5843c9a5420d50df50fa720541a57
#
_cell.length_a   1.000
_cell.length_b   1.000
_cell.length_c   1.000
_cell.angle_alpha   90.00
_cell.angle_beta   90.00
_cell.angle_gamma   90.00
#
_symmetry.space_group_name_H-M   'P 1'
#
loop_
_entity.id
_entity.type
_entity.pdbx_description
1 polymer ?
#
loop_
_entity_poly.entity_id
_entity_poly.type
_entity_poly.pdbx_seq_one_letter_code
_entity_poly.pdbx_strand_id
1 'polypeptide(L)'
;MFFSLLALIEEGDEVIYPNPGFPIYESMINYSGGTPIPMKLEETKDFNANIDDLRKLITDKTKMMIINSPNNPCGSVTTKDDLKQIAEIAIENNLIVLSDEIYKDMYYEGEHYSITKFNGMKERTIILDGFSKSYAMTGWRLGYGIFPDFLVEDITKLMTNSVSCTSVFSQMAAIAALEGSREFTINMMEKFKIRRDIIVNGLNSIEGVTCRTPLGAFYAFPNISGTGLSSSDFADIALNEYGVALLSGTAFGEYGDNYIRISFANSEENLLKAIERLNDMIKKL
;
A
#
# COMPACT_ATOMS: atom_id res chain seq x y z
N MET A 1 -12.09 -5.40 -0.23
CA MET A 1 -11.35 -5.88 0.96
C MET A 1 -12.27 -6.36 2.07
N PHE A 2 -13.09 -5.49 2.68
CA PHE A 2 -13.98 -5.87 3.79
C PHE A 2 -14.80 -7.13 3.46
N PHE A 3 -15.51 -7.14 2.34
CA PHE A 3 -16.31 -8.30 1.92
C PHE A 3 -15.46 -9.54 1.58
N SER A 4 -14.23 -9.34 1.08
CA SER A 4 -13.34 -10.46 0.80
C SER A 4 -12.95 -11.22 2.07
N LEU A 5 -12.65 -10.48 3.14
CA LEU A 5 -12.31 -11.09 4.44
C LEU A 5 -13.55 -11.71 5.10
N LEU A 6 -14.70 -11.00 5.10
CA LEU A 6 -15.95 -11.55 5.65
C LEU A 6 -16.44 -12.83 4.95
N ALA A 7 -16.17 -12.96 3.65
CA ALA A 7 -16.59 -14.14 2.89
C ALA A 7 -15.67 -15.35 3.09
N LEU A 8 -14.42 -15.14 3.56
CA LEU A 8 -13.41 -16.18 3.55
C LEU A 8 -12.84 -16.53 4.92
N ILE A 9 -12.81 -15.57 5.86
CA ILE A 9 -12.07 -15.71 7.11
C ILE A 9 -13.04 -16.03 8.26
N GLU A 10 -12.67 -17.06 9.02
CA GLU A 10 -13.37 -17.52 10.21
C GLU A 10 -12.44 -17.48 11.43
N GLU A 11 -13.01 -17.67 12.62
CA GLU A 11 -12.24 -17.74 13.86
C GLU A 11 -11.19 -18.87 13.80
N GLY A 12 -9.94 -18.51 14.03
CA GLY A 12 -8.80 -19.42 13.99
C GLY A 12 -8.04 -19.44 12.67
N ASP A 13 -8.57 -18.84 11.61
CA ASP A 13 -7.84 -18.66 10.35
C ASP A 13 -6.73 -17.59 10.51
N GLU A 14 -5.60 -17.81 9.89
CA GLU A 14 -4.49 -16.88 9.84
C GLU A 14 -4.44 -16.18 8.48
N VAL A 15 -4.18 -14.86 8.52
CA VAL A 15 -4.01 -14.04 7.31
C VAL A 15 -2.67 -13.32 7.37
N ILE A 16 -1.77 -13.64 6.43
CA ILE A 16 -0.49 -12.95 6.29
C ILE A 16 -0.72 -11.62 5.58
N TYR A 17 -0.15 -10.53 6.10
CA TYR A 17 -0.31 -9.18 5.55
C TYR A 17 1.00 -8.39 5.63
N PRO A 18 1.26 -7.43 4.68
CA PRO A 18 2.49 -6.63 4.69
C PRO A 18 2.54 -5.68 5.90
N ASN A 19 3.68 -5.65 6.58
CA ASN A 19 3.94 -4.77 7.71
C ASN A 19 5.39 -4.21 7.62
N PRO A 20 5.58 -2.89 7.48
CA PRO A 20 4.56 -1.84 7.44
C PRO A 20 3.57 -1.99 6.27
N GLY A 21 2.29 -1.72 6.53
CA GLY A 21 1.22 -1.88 5.54
C GLY A 21 0.03 -0.95 5.80
N PHE A 22 -0.90 -0.93 4.87
CA PHE A 22 -2.09 -0.10 5.03
C PHE A 22 -2.92 -0.57 6.23
N PRO A 23 -3.23 0.31 7.21
CA PRO A 23 -3.78 -0.09 8.53
C PRO A 23 -5.08 -0.90 8.48
N ILE A 24 -5.84 -0.75 7.39
CA ILE A 24 -7.10 -1.50 7.22
C ILE A 24 -6.87 -3.01 7.09
N TYR A 25 -5.71 -3.49 6.65
CA TYR A 25 -5.48 -4.93 6.53
C TYR A 25 -5.65 -5.61 7.89
N GLU A 26 -4.84 -5.22 8.86
CA GLU A 26 -4.89 -5.77 10.22
C GLU A 26 -6.25 -5.57 10.88
N SER A 27 -6.81 -4.36 10.78
CA SER A 27 -8.11 -4.04 11.36
C SER A 27 -9.23 -4.94 10.82
N MET A 28 -9.23 -5.22 9.51
CA MET A 28 -10.27 -6.05 8.90
C MET A 28 -10.06 -7.54 9.14
N ILE A 29 -8.82 -8.01 9.24
CA ILE A 29 -8.51 -9.39 9.65
C ILE A 29 -9.07 -9.63 11.05
N ASN A 30 -8.74 -8.76 12.00
CA ASN A 30 -9.24 -8.85 13.38
C ASN A 30 -10.77 -8.78 13.44
N TYR A 31 -11.38 -7.85 12.68
CA TYR A 31 -12.84 -7.70 12.64
C TYR A 31 -13.54 -8.95 12.10
N SER A 32 -12.92 -9.65 11.16
CA SER A 32 -13.46 -10.89 10.56
C SER A 32 -13.23 -12.13 11.44
N GLY A 33 -12.59 -12.00 12.60
CA GLY A 33 -12.29 -13.10 13.51
C GLY A 33 -10.98 -13.85 13.20
N GLY A 34 -10.25 -13.43 12.16
CA GLY A 34 -8.95 -14.03 11.82
C GLY A 34 -7.81 -13.51 12.68
N THR A 35 -6.70 -14.21 12.64
CA THR A 35 -5.44 -13.83 13.28
C THR A 35 -4.52 -13.15 12.27
N PRO A 36 -4.16 -11.86 12.46
CA PRO A 36 -3.24 -11.18 11.57
C PRO A 36 -1.80 -11.64 11.79
N ILE A 37 -1.13 -12.08 10.73
CA ILE A 37 0.27 -12.52 10.76
C ILE A 37 1.10 -11.49 9.96
N PRO A 38 1.92 -10.65 10.63
CA PRO A 38 2.67 -9.61 9.96
C PRO A 38 3.84 -10.17 9.16
N MET A 39 3.83 -9.91 7.85
CA MET A 39 4.95 -10.15 6.95
C MET A 39 5.85 -8.92 6.94
N LYS A 40 7.01 -9.00 7.56
CA LYS A 40 7.95 -7.89 7.66
C LYS A 40 8.49 -7.47 6.30
N LEU A 41 8.31 -6.18 5.97
CA LEU A 41 8.97 -5.54 4.83
C LEU A 41 10.28 -4.89 5.30
N GLU A 42 11.40 -5.30 4.72
CA GLU A 42 12.72 -4.88 5.19
C GLU A 42 13.29 -3.74 4.33
N GLU A 43 13.74 -2.67 4.97
CA GLU A 43 14.40 -1.55 4.28
C GLU A 43 15.63 -2.01 3.48
N THR A 44 16.38 -2.98 3.99
CA THR A 44 17.55 -3.58 3.32
C THR A 44 17.20 -4.32 2.02
N LYS A 45 15.91 -4.64 1.84
CA LYS A 45 15.34 -5.27 0.64
C LYS A 45 14.38 -4.33 -0.10
N ASP A 46 14.62 -3.02 -0.03
CA ASP A 46 13.76 -2.00 -0.63
C ASP A 46 12.29 -2.12 -0.18
N PHE A 47 12.07 -2.45 1.09
CA PHE A 47 10.75 -2.72 1.68
C PHE A 47 9.98 -3.82 0.94
N ASN A 48 10.66 -4.85 0.49
CA ASN A 48 10.05 -6.10 0.06
C ASN A 48 10.20 -7.17 1.13
N ALA A 49 9.34 -8.18 1.07
CA ALA A 49 9.39 -9.32 1.97
C ALA A 49 10.63 -10.19 1.73
N ASN A 50 11.16 -10.77 2.81
CA ASN A 50 12.09 -11.87 2.70
C ASN A 50 11.30 -13.16 2.42
N ILE A 51 11.51 -13.78 1.28
CA ILE A 51 10.75 -14.97 0.87
C ILE A 51 11.00 -16.17 1.79
N ASP A 52 12.22 -16.33 2.31
CA ASP A 52 12.53 -17.40 3.26
C ASP A 52 11.82 -17.20 4.59
N ASP A 53 11.67 -15.96 5.04
CA ASP A 53 10.94 -15.65 6.26
C ASP A 53 9.42 -15.73 6.02
N LEU A 54 8.93 -15.35 4.85
CA LEU A 54 7.54 -15.56 4.46
C LEU A 54 7.15 -17.06 4.54
N ARG A 55 8.01 -17.96 4.05
CA ARG A 55 7.76 -19.42 4.14
C ARG A 55 7.60 -19.90 5.58
N LYS A 56 8.31 -19.30 6.55
CA LYS A 56 8.23 -19.67 7.97
C LYS A 56 6.96 -19.17 8.66
N LEU A 57 6.28 -18.17 8.11
CA LEU A 57 5.01 -17.65 8.64
C LEU A 57 3.81 -18.54 8.33
N ILE A 58 3.96 -19.47 7.39
CA ILE A 58 2.86 -20.32 6.94
C ILE A 58 2.67 -21.50 7.90
N THR A 59 1.43 -21.66 8.33
CA THR A 59 0.99 -22.78 9.15
C THR A 59 -0.19 -23.49 8.49
N ASP A 60 -0.70 -24.54 9.09
CA ASP A 60 -1.92 -25.26 8.68
C ASP A 60 -3.20 -24.42 8.85
N LYS A 61 -3.10 -23.26 9.55
CA LYS A 61 -4.19 -22.30 9.74
C LYS A 61 -4.15 -21.14 8.74
N THR A 62 -3.03 -20.99 8.02
CA THR A 62 -2.89 -19.90 7.07
C THR A 62 -3.83 -20.11 5.89
N LYS A 63 -4.77 -19.20 5.70
CA LYS A 63 -5.80 -19.26 4.66
C LYS A 63 -5.60 -18.25 3.54
N MET A 64 -5.09 -17.08 3.90
CA MET A 64 -4.97 -15.95 2.96
C MET A 64 -3.64 -15.22 3.15
N MET A 65 -3.15 -14.66 2.04
CA MET A 65 -2.06 -13.71 2.02
C MET A 65 -2.50 -12.42 1.33
N ILE A 66 -2.22 -11.27 1.94
CA ILE A 66 -2.42 -9.95 1.34
C ILE A 66 -1.09 -9.47 0.80
N ILE A 67 -1.08 -9.00 -0.46
CA ILE A 67 0.05 -8.31 -1.07
C ILE A 67 -0.41 -6.93 -1.58
N ASN A 68 0.48 -5.93 -1.53
CA ASN A 68 0.20 -4.59 -2.00
C ASN A 68 1.42 -4.04 -2.74
N SER A 69 1.30 -3.88 -4.04
CA SER A 69 2.37 -3.36 -4.89
C SER A 69 1.80 -2.51 -6.04
N PRO A 70 2.26 -1.25 -6.16
CA PRO A 70 3.15 -0.50 -5.25
C PRO A 70 2.58 -0.35 -3.84
N ASN A 71 3.46 -0.35 -2.84
CA ASN A 71 3.08 -0.42 -1.42
C ASN A 71 2.75 0.95 -0.82
N ASN A 72 1.78 0.98 0.07
CA ASN A 72 1.53 2.05 1.03
C ASN A 72 1.82 1.48 2.44
N PRO A 73 2.82 2.00 3.18
CA PRO A 73 3.41 3.35 3.11
C PRO A 73 4.75 3.46 2.37
N CYS A 74 5.41 2.37 2.01
CA CYS A 74 6.83 2.37 1.67
C CYS A 74 7.15 2.82 0.23
N GLY A 75 6.17 2.81 -0.68
CA GLY A 75 6.41 3.08 -2.10
C GLY A 75 7.23 2.01 -2.81
N SER A 76 7.42 0.86 -2.17
CA SER A 76 8.13 -0.29 -2.74
C SER A 76 7.32 -0.95 -3.84
N VAL A 77 8.04 -1.68 -4.70
CA VAL A 77 7.47 -2.47 -5.79
C VAL A 77 7.98 -3.89 -5.67
N THR A 78 7.06 -4.85 -5.61
CA THR A 78 7.43 -6.26 -5.56
C THR A 78 7.94 -6.70 -6.93
N THR A 79 9.12 -7.32 -6.96
CA THR A 79 9.74 -7.75 -8.21
C THR A 79 8.96 -8.91 -8.83
N LYS A 80 9.12 -9.11 -10.15
CA LYS A 80 8.52 -10.25 -10.84
C LYS A 80 9.00 -11.60 -10.28
N ASP A 81 10.26 -11.67 -9.85
CA ASP A 81 10.84 -12.89 -9.30
C ASP A 81 10.29 -13.18 -7.90
N ASP A 82 10.11 -12.15 -7.07
CA ASP A 82 9.46 -12.31 -5.77
C ASP A 82 7.98 -12.70 -5.93
N LEU A 83 7.26 -12.06 -6.86
CA LEU A 83 5.88 -12.44 -7.17
C LEU A 83 5.77 -13.89 -7.65
N LYS A 84 6.74 -14.37 -8.41
CA LYS A 84 6.78 -15.78 -8.84
C LYS A 84 6.93 -16.71 -7.63
N GLN A 85 7.84 -16.40 -6.71
CA GLN A 85 8.04 -17.20 -5.50
C GLN A 85 6.81 -17.14 -4.57
N ILE A 86 6.17 -15.96 -4.44
CA ILE A 86 4.91 -15.81 -3.70
C ILE A 86 3.80 -16.66 -4.34
N ALA A 87 3.72 -16.70 -5.67
CA ALA A 87 2.75 -17.53 -6.38
C ALA A 87 2.99 -19.02 -6.13
N GLU A 88 4.24 -19.49 -6.18
CA GLU A 88 4.62 -20.86 -5.86
C GLU A 88 4.19 -21.22 -4.42
N ILE A 89 4.51 -20.38 -3.45
CA ILE A 89 4.11 -20.55 -2.05
C ILE A 89 2.58 -20.64 -1.90
N ALA A 90 1.86 -19.75 -2.56
CA ALA A 90 0.38 -19.74 -2.49
C ALA A 90 -0.24 -21.01 -3.08
N ILE A 91 0.34 -21.56 -4.15
CA ILE A 91 -0.11 -22.79 -4.77
C ILE A 91 0.21 -24.01 -3.89
N GLU A 92 1.45 -24.10 -3.40
CA GLU A 92 1.93 -25.19 -2.55
C GLU A 92 1.09 -25.36 -1.29
N ASN A 93 0.62 -24.23 -0.71
CA ASN A 93 -0.12 -24.21 0.56
C ASN A 93 -1.62 -23.91 0.38
N ASN A 94 -2.12 -23.95 -0.85
CA ASN A 94 -3.52 -23.69 -1.19
C ASN A 94 -4.08 -22.37 -0.61
N LEU A 95 -3.26 -21.30 -0.62
CA LEU A 95 -3.66 -20.00 -0.09
C LEU A 95 -4.47 -19.20 -1.11
N ILE A 96 -5.39 -18.39 -0.60
CA ILE A 96 -6.00 -17.29 -1.37
C ILE A 96 -5.07 -16.08 -1.29
N VAL A 97 -4.86 -15.39 -2.40
CA VAL A 97 -4.09 -14.15 -2.44
C VAL A 97 -5.03 -12.97 -2.68
N LEU A 98 -5.01 -11.98 -1.79
CA LEU A 98 -5.64 -10.68 -2.01
C LEU A 98 -4.55 -9.72 -2.48
N SER A 99 -4.59 -9.36 -3.77
CA SER A 99 -3.66 -8.42 -4.39
C SER A 99 -4.28 -7.03 -4.45
N ASP A 100 -3.80 -6.13 -3.60
CA ASP A 100 -4.19 -4.71 -3.63
C ASP A 100 -3.32 -3.98 -4.66
N GLU A 101 -3.89 -3.76 -5.84
CA GLU A 101 -3.23 -3.17 -7.01
C GLU A 101 -3.65 -1.72 -7.25
N ILE A 102 -4.18 -1.02 -6.22
CA ILE A 102 -4.72 0.35 -6.35
C ILE A 102 -3.70 1.37 -6.90
N TYR A 103 -2.43 1.08 -6.81
CA TYR A 103 -1.33 1.90 -7.33
C TYR A 103 -0.70 1.32 -8.59
N LYS A 104 -1.30 0.33 -9.27
CA LYS A 104 -0.70 -0.39 -10.41
C LYS A 104 -0.24 0.48 -11.58
N ASP A 105 -0.84 1.63 -11.78
CA ASP A 105 -0.45 2.59 -12.82
C ASP A 105 0.49 3.70 -12.30
N MET A 106 0.92 3.61 -11.04
CA MET A 106 1.74 4.61 -10.38
C MET A 106 3.15 4.09 -10.14
N TYR A 107 3.83 3.74 -11.22
CA TYR A 107 5.24 3.34 -11.26
C TYR A 107 6.09 4.49 -11.81
N TYR A 108 7.26 4.65 -11.25
CA TYR A 108 8.25 5.62 -11.74
C TYR A 108 9.24 5.00 -12.69
N GLU A 109 9.52 3.71 -12.51
CA GLU A 109 10.44 2.94 -13.33
C GLU A 109 9.92 1.50 -13.45
N GLY A 110 10.10 0.88 -14.64
CA GLY A 110 9.59 -0.46 -14.90
C GLY A 110 8.11 -0.50 -15.24
N GLU A 111 7.49 -1.65 -15.01
CA GLU A 111 6.07 -1.92 -15.27
C GLU A 111 5.44 -2.75 -14.16
N HIS A 112 4.14 -2.63 -14.02
CA HIS A 112 3.37 -3.47 -13.11
C HIS A 112 3.30 -4.92 -13.59
N TYR A 113 3.51 -5.84 -12.67
CA TYR A 113 3.31 -7.26 -12.91
C TYR A 113 2.29 -7.81 -11.92
N SER A 114 1.13 -8.24 -12.42
CA SER A 114 0.11 -8.86 -11.56
C SER A 114 0.46 -10.32 -11.30
N ILE A 115 0.26 -10.79 -10.07
CA ILE A 115 0.47 -12.18 -9.68
C ILE A 115 -0.43 -13.15 -10.47
N THR A 116 -1.55 -12.68 -11.01
CA THR A 116 -2.46 -13.47 -11.84
C THR A 116 -1.88 -13.91 -13.18
N LYS A 117 -0.71 -13.38 -13.57
CA LYS A 117 0.01 -13.83 -14.77
C LYS A 117 0.71 -15.18 -14.59
N PHE A 118 0.88 -15.65 -13.35
CA PHE A 118 1.41 -17.00 -13.09
C PHE A 118 0.32 -18.04 -13.13
N ASN A 119 0.68 -19.23 -13.64
CA ASN A 119 -0.27 -20.36 -13.77
C ASN A 119 -0.84 -20.75 -12.39
N GLY A 120 -2.14 -21.01 -12.31
CA GLY A 120 -2.83 -21.42 -11.09
C GLY A 120 -3.17 -20.28 -10.14
N MET A 121 -2.81 -19.01 -10.49
CA MET A 121 -3.10 -17.87 -9.62
C MET A 121 -4.43 -17.18 -9.90
N LYS A 122 -4.98 -17.27 -11.11
CA LYS A 122 -6.29 -16.66 -11.43
C LYS A 122 -7.42 -17.22 -10.58
N GLU A 123 -7.36 -18.50 -10.28
CA GLU A 123 -8.39 -19.26 -9.57
C GLU A 123 -8.33 -19.03 -8.05
N ARG A 124 -7.30 -18.33 -7.55
CA ARG A 124 -7.06 -18.09 -6.13
C ARG A 124 -6.70 -16.66 -5.79
N THR A 125 -6.75 -15.72 -6.74
CA THR A 125 -6.39 -14.32 -6.50
C THR A 125 -7.62 -13.43 -6.56
N ILE A 126 -7.77 -12.61 -5.53
CA ILE A 126 -8.69 -11.47 -5.52
C ILE A 126 -7.86 -10.23 -5.86
N ILE A 127 -8.19 -9.52 -6.93
CA ILE A 127 -7.58 -8.23 -7.24
C ILE A 127 -8.48 -7.12 -6.72
N LEU A 128 -7.90 -6.18 -5.97
CA LEU A 128 -8.56 -4.94 -5.60
C LEU A 128 -7.91 -3.77 -6.34
N ASP A 129 -8.74 -2.98 -7.01
CA ASP A 129 -8.28 -1.81 -7.75
C ASP A 129 -9.38 -0.73 -7.76
N GLY A 130 -9.09 0.44 -8.34
CA GLY A 130 -10.05 1.52 -8.40
C GLY A 130 -9.53 2.77 -9.08
N PHE A 131 -10.39 3.78 -9.04
CA PHE A 131 -10.19 5.03 -9.78
C PHE A 131 -9.59 6.14 -8.92
N SER A 132 -9.53 5.94 -7.61
CA SER A 132 -9.12 6.97 -6.65
C SER A 132 -7.71 7.52 -6.90
N LYS A 133 -6.77 6.68 -7.37
CA LYS A 133 -5.34 7.01 -7.46
C LYS A 133 -4.95 7.33 -8.90
N SER A 134 -4.92 6.34 -9.77
CA SER A 134 -4.49 6.48 -11.16
C SER A 134 -5.32 7.48 -11.98
N TYR A 135 -6.59 7.69 -11.59
CA TYR A 135 -7.50 8.61 -12.25
C TYR A 135 -7.81 9.87 -11.43
N ALA A 136 -7.15 10.06 -10.27
CA ALA A 136 -7.39 11.18 -9.35
C ALA A 136 -8.87 11.36 -8.94
N MET A 137 -9.63 10.25 -8.84
CA MET A 137 -11.08 10.22 -8.58
C MET A 137 -11.41 9.83 -7.13
N THR A 138 -10.67 10.33 -6.14
CA THR A 138 -10.89 9.98 -4.73
C THR A 138 -12.29 10.33 -4.23
N GLY A 139 -12.81 11.48 -4.64
CA GLY A 139 -14.15 11.97 -4.25
C GLY A 139 -15.32 11.22 -4.92
N TRP A 140 -15.07 10.50 -6.01
CA TRP A 140 -16.10 9.74 -6.73
C TRP A 140 -16.48 8.43 -6.04
N ARG A 141 -15.69 7.99 -5.07
CA ARG A 141 -15.94 6.79 -4.25
C ARG A 141 -16.18 5.54 -5.10
N LEU A 142 -15.31 5.27 -6.06
CA LEU A 142 -15.44 4.18 -7.01
C LEU A 142 -14.19 3.30 -7.04
N GLY A 143 -14.39 2.01 -6.93
CA GLY A 143 -13.39 0.96 -7.06
C GLY A 143 -14.06 -0.33 -7.51
N TYR A 144 -13.27 -1.33 -7.79
CA TYR A 144 -13.72 -2.66 -8.21
C TYR A 144 -12.83 -3.76 -7.65
N GLY A 145 -13.38 -4.96 -7.59
CA GLY A 145 -12.64 -6.17 -7.32
C GLY A 145 -12.84 -7.18 -8.45
N ILE A 146 -11.81 -7.96 -8.74
CA ILE A 146 -11.88 -9.11 -9.64
C ILE A 146 -11.71 -10.35 -8.76
N PHE A 147 -12.70 -11.22 -8.80
CA PHE A 147 -12.81 -12.37 -7.91
C PHE A 147 -12.76 -13.69 -8.69
N PRO A 148 -12.20 -14.76 -8.10
CA PRO A 148 -12.41 -16.12 -8.58
C PRO A 148 -13.91 -16.46 -8.61
N ASP A 149 -14.33 -17.28 -9.57
CA ASP A 149 -15.74 -17.58 -9.83
C ASP A 149 -16.49 -18.08 -8.59
N PHE A 150 -15.85 -18.86 -7.73
CA PHE A 150 -16.46 -19.41 -6.51
C PHE A 150 -16.86 -18.36 -5.47
N LEU A 151 -16.29 -17.15 -5.54
CA LEU A 151 -16.60 -16.04 -4.61
C LEU A 151 -17.65 -15.05 -5.15
N VAL A 152 -17.92 -15.07 -6.44
CA VAL A 152 -18.73 -14.01 -7.09
C VAL A 152 -20.13 -13.91 -6.51
N GLU A 153 -20.78 -15.03 -6.22
CA GLU A 153 -22.14 -15.06 -5.66
C GLU A 153 -22.16 -14.44 -4.25
N ASP A 154 -21.26 -14.86 -3.36
CA ASP A 154 -21.20 -14.38 -1.98
C ASP A 154 -20.82 -12.90 -1.90
N ILE A 155 -19.85 -12.46 -2.69
CA ILE A 155 -19.49 -11.04 -2.76
C ILE A 155 -20.64 -10.20 -3.30
N THR A 156 -21.34 -10.67 -4.33
CA THR A 156 -22.51 -9.98 -4.87
C THR A 156 -23.63 -9.85 -3.82
N LYS A 157 -23.87 -10.89 -3.04
CA LYS A 157 -24.84 -10.92 -1.96
C LYS A 157 -24.49 -9.93 -0.84
N LEU A 158 -23.21 -9.92 -0.41
CA LEU A 158 -22.69 -8.97 0.58
C LEU A 158 -22.81 -7.52 0.07
N MET A 159 -22.44 -7.25 -1.17
CA MET A 159 -22.56 -5.93 -1.79
C MET A 159 -24.01 -5.47 -1.83
N THR A 160 -24.93 -6.30 -2.34
CA THR A 160 -26.33 -5.97 -2.50
C THR A 160 -27.00 -5.66 -1.15
N ASN A 161 -26.72 -6.46 -0.11
CA ASN A 161 -27.35 -6.32 1.19
C ASN A 161 -26.73 -5.23 2.09
N SER A 162 -25.54 -4.72 1.76
CA SER A 162 -24.89 -3.68 2.58
C SER A 162 -24.88 -2.31 1.93
N VAL A 163 -24.48 -2.20 0.66
CA VAL A 163 -24.32 -0.91 -0.03
C VAL A 163 -25.24 -0.75 -1.24
N SER A 164 -26.04 -1.76 -1.57
CA SER A 164 -26.91 -1.86 -2.72
C SER A 164 -26.17 -1.76 -4.05
N CYS A 165 -25.75 -0.57 -4.46
CA CYS A 165 -24.87 -0.36 -5.59
C CYS A 165 -24.08 0.96 -5.44
N THR A 166 -22.96 1.04 -6.15
CA THR A 166 -22.25 2.30 -6.33
C THR A 166 -23.08 3.25 -7.20
N SER A 167 -22.98 4.55 -6.92
CA SER A 167 -23.69 5.59 -7.68
C SER A 167 -23.55 5.41 -9.19
N VAL A 168 -24.66 5.39 -9.92
CA VAL A 168 -24.68 5.12 -11.37
C VAL A 168 -23.88 6.15 -12.16
N PHE A 169 -23.96 7.43 -11.81
CA PHE A 169 -23.18 8.46 -12.52
C PHE A 169 -21.67 8.30 -12.29
N SER A 170 -21.25 7.81 -11.11
CA SER A 170 -19.85 7.46 -10.87
C SER A 170 -19.41 6.27 -11.75
N GLN A 171 -20.28 5.26 -11.92
CA GLN A 171 -19.99 4.12 -12.81
C GLN A 171 -19.87 4.58 -14.27
N MET A 172 -20.73 5.47 -14.74
CA MET A 172 -20.61 6.03 -16.10
C MET A 172 -19.32 6.85 -16.27
N ALA A 173 -18.92 7.62 -15.24
CA ALA A 173 -17.64 8.32 -15.25
C ALA A 173 -16.44 7.35 -15.30
N ALA A 174 -16.53 6.19 -14.64
CA ALA A 174 -15.49 5.16 -14.71
C ALA A 174 -15.35 4.56 -16.12
N ILE A 175 -16.45 4.33 -16.82
CA ILE A 175 -16.40 3.86 -18.22
C ILE A 175 -15.64 4.88 -19.07
N ALA A 176 -15.99 6.16 -18.96
CA ALA A 176 -15.29 7.22 -19.67
C ALA A 176 -13.79 7.32 -19.31
N ALA A 177 -13.44 7.05 -18.03
CA ALA A 177 -12.05 7.03 -17.59
C ALA A 177 -11.27 5.85 -18.17
N LEU A 178 -11.88 4.66 -18.27
CA LEU A 178 -11.26 3.45 -18.84
C LEU A 178 -11.10 3.53 -20.36
N GLU A 179 -12.08 4.09 -21.07
CA GLU A 179 -12.09 4.23 -22.52
C GLU A 179 -11.36 5.48 -23.01
N GLY A 180 -11.12 6.43 -22.12
CA GLY A 180 -10.46 7.71 -22.41
C GLY A 180 -8.95 7.60 -22.60
N SER A 181 -8.34 8.74 -22.95
CA SER A 181 -6.89 8.85 -23.08
C SER A 181 -6.19 8.65 -21.73
N ARG A 182 -5.06 7.94 -21.74
CA ARG A 182 -4.16 7.78 -20.58
C ARG A 182 -3.21 8.98 -20.38
N GLU A 183 -3.27 9.97 -21.26
CA GLU A 183 -2.37 11.13 -21.24
C GLU A 183 -2.40 11.87 -19.89
N PHE A 184 -3.59 12.01 -19.29
CA PHE A 184 -3.72 12.63 -17.97
C PHE A 184 -2.90 11.88 -16.91
N THR A 185 -3.01 10.55 -16.87
CA THR A 185 -2.26 9.72 -15.92
C THR A 185 -0.75 9.80 -16.17
N ILE A 186 -0.32 9.78 -17.42
CA ILE A 186 1.10 9.90 -17.82
C ILE A 186 1.65 11.25 -17.34
N ASN A 187 0.99 12.35 -17.67
CA ASN A 187 1.40 13.71 -17.26
C ASN A 187 1.39 13.88 -15.73
N MET A 188 0.45 13.24 -15.04
CA MET A 188 0.40 13.22 -13.59
C MET A 188 1.62 12.49 -13.00
N MET A 189 1.99 11.35 -13.57
CA MET A 189 3.15 10.57 -13.11
C MET A 189 4.48 11.28 -13.34
N GLU A 190 4.64 12.03 -14.42
CA GLU A 190 5.81 12.88 -14.64
C GLU A 190 5.97 13.91 -13.52
N LYS A 191 4.87 14.58 -13.13
CA LYS A 191 4.87 15.53 -12.01
C LYS A 191 5.16 14.84 -10.68
N PHE A 192 4.61 13.64 -10.44
CA PHE A 192 4.91 12.88 -9.24
C PHE A 192 6.38 12.45 -9.17
N LYS A 193 7.01 12.14 -10.29
CA LYS A 193 8.46 11.83 -10.35
C LYS A 193 9.30 13.02 -9.88
N ILE A 194 9.00 14.23 -10.37
CA ILE A 194 9.67 15.45 -9.90
C ILE A 194 9.49 15.66 -8.39
N ARG A 195 8.27 15.54 -7.90
CA ARG A 195 7.94 15.70 -6.48
C ARG A 195 8.60 14.64 -5.60
N ARG A 196 8.66 13.40 -6.08
CA ARG A 196 9.41 12.30 -5.44
C ARG A 196 10.88 12.69 -5.26
N ASP A 197 11.51 13.14 -6.33
CA ASP A 197 12.94 13.48 -6.32
C ASP A 197 13.22 14.68 -5.39
N ILE A 198 12.33 15.69 -5.37
CA ILE A 198 12.41 16.82 -4.42
C ILE A 198 12.36 16.31 -2.98
N ILE A 199 11.33 15.53 -2.63
CA ILE A 199 11.14 15.08 -1.23
C ILE A 199 12.25 14.14 -0.78
N VAL A 200 12.68 13.18 -1.62
CA VAL A 200 13.73 12.23 -1.27
C VAL A 200 15.07 12.92 -1.08
N ASN A 201 15.46 13.80 -2.01
CA ASN A 201 16.71 14.57 -1.89
C ASN A 201 16.69 15.48 -0.67
N GLY A 202 15.56 16.15 -0.43
CA GLY A 202 15.38 17.01 0.73
C GLY A 202 15.49 16.25 2.04
N LEU A 203 14.80 15.13 2.19
CA LEU A 203 14.86 14.30 3.40
C LEU A 203 16.27 13.78 3.66
N ASN A 204 16.97 13.29 2.62
CA ASN A 204 18.34 12.82 2.75
C ASN A 204 19.38 13.93 3.05
N SER A 205 19.00 15.21 2.97
CA SER A 205 19.84 16.33 3.40
C SER A 205 19.68 16.69 4.88
N ILE A 206 18.70 16.10 5.58
CA ILE A 206 18.43 16.32 7.00
C ILE A 206 19.28 15.35 7.81
N GLU A 207 20.01 15.87 8.82
CA GLU A 207 20.83 15.03 9.70
C GLU A 207 20.00 13.98 10.44
N GLY A 208 20.46 12.75 10.47
CA GLY A 208 19.77 11.63 11.14
C GLY A 208 18.57 11.06 10.38
N VAL A 209 18.27 11.57 9.18
CA VAL A 209 17.17 11.08 8.34
C VAL A 209 17.74 10.40 7.09
N THR A 210 17.23 9.22 6.75
CA THR A 210 17.55 8.53 5.49
C THR A 210 16.28 8.11 4.80
N CYS A 211 16.19 8.29 3.50
CA CYS A 211 15.02 7.95 2.70
C CYS A 211 15.40 7.18 1.45
N ARG A 212 14.89 5.96 1.31
CA ARG A 212 14.98 5.22 0.06
C ARG A 212 14.07 5.85 -0.99
N THR A 213 14.50 5.79 -2.24
CA THR A 213 13.69 6.30 -3.35
C THR A 213 12.50 5.38 -3.61
N PRO A 214 11.25 5.86 -3.45
CA PRO A 214 10.08 5.07 -3.79
C PRO A 214 10.04 4.73 -5.29
N LEU A 215 9.70 3.50 -5.61
CA LEU A 215 9.56 3.04 -6.99
C LEU A 215 8.13 3.14 -7.52
N GLY A 216 7.16 3.40 -6.63
CA GLY A 216 5.76 3.59 -6.98
C GLY A 216 4.96 4.34 -5.92
N ALA A 217 3.64 4.46 -6.14
CA ALA A 217 2.71 5.26 -5.32
C ALA A 217 3.14 6.73 -5.18
N PHE A 218 2.76 7.42 -4.12
CA PHE A 218 3.14 8.81 -3.85
C PHE A 218 3.50 9.03 -2.37
N TYR A 219 4.17 8.05 -1.78
CA TYR A 219 4.63 8.08 -0.39
C TYR A 219 6.13 7.91 -0.31
N ALA A 220 6.76 8.69 0.58
CA ALA A 220 8.10 8.47 1.08
C ALA A 220 8.01 7.93 2.52
N PHE A 221 8.87 6.98 2.85
CA PHE A 221 8.91 6.34 4.17
C PHE A 221 10.32 6.39 4.75
N PRO A 222 10.79 7.62 5.12
CA PRO A 222 12.13 7.81 5.64
C PRO A 222 12.32 7.20 7.01
N ASN A 223 13.50 6.66 7.23
CA ASN A 223 14.03 6.23 8.51
C ASN A 223 14.55 7.47 9.26
N ILE A 224 14.09 7.64 10.50
CA ILE A 224 14.42 8.77 11.37
C ILE A 224 15.22 8.36 12.62
N SER A 225 15.65 7.10 12.71
CA SER A 225 16.33 6.56 13.88
C SER A 225 17.58 7.37 14.29
N GLY A 226 18.25 7.99 13.31
CA GLY A 226 19.42 8.84 13.55
C GLY A 226 19.09 10.17 14.24
N THR A 227 17.81 10.56 14.34
CA THR A 227 17.39 11.79 15.05
C THR A 227 17.25 11.60 16.55
N GLY A 228 17.18 10.35 17.03
CA GLY A 228 16.95 10.03 18.45
C GLY A 228 15.50 10.18 18.91
N LEU A 229 14.58 10.59 18.04
CA LEU A 229 13.14 10.70 18.34
C LEU A 229 12.41 9.40 18.03
N SER A 230 11.35 9.11 18.80
CA SER A 230 10.36 8.12 18.39
C SER A 230 9.57 8.63 17.16
N SER A 231 9.00 7.74 16.37
CA SER A 231 8.21 8.15 15.20
C SER A 231 6.94 8.95 15.58
N SER A 232 6.40 8.72 16.76
CA SER A 232 5.26 9.48 17.30
C SER A 232 5.68 10.88 17.73
N ASP A 233 6.76 11.02 18.50
CA ASP A 233 7.25 12.34 18.93
C ASP A 233 7.66 13.18 17.72
N PHE A 234 8.34 12.56 16.74
CA PHE A 234 8.69 13.25 15.50
C PHE A 234 7.46 13.81 14.79
N ALA A 235 6.40 12.99 14.66
CA ALA A 235 5.17 13.40 13.99
C ALA A 235 4.45 14.53 14.77
N ASP A 236 4.39 14.42 16.08
CA ASP A 236 3.73 15.41 16.96
C ASP A 236 4.46 16.75 16.96
N ILE A 237 5.78 16.76 17.08
CA ILE A 237 6.60 17.98 17.02
C ILE A 237 6.48 18.61 15.63
N ALA A 238 6.63 17.83 14.57
CA ALA A 238 6.52 18.31 13.18
C ALA A 238 5.17 18.99 12.93
N LEU A 239 4.07 18.44 13.44
CA LEU A 239 2.73 19.00 13.27
C LEU A 239 2.52 20.25 14.15
N ASN A 240 2.76 20.14 15.45
CA ASN A 240 2.33 21.14 16.42
C ASN A 240 3.24 22.37 16.47
N GLU A 241 4.54 22.20 16.25
CA GLU A 241 5.51 23.28 16.35
C GLU A 241 5.97 23.81 14.98
N TYR A 242 6.01 22.93 13.97
CA TYR A 242 6.51 23.31 12.64
C TYR A 242 5.43 23.31 11.54
N GLY A 243 4.21 22.87 11.85
CA GLY A 243 3.08 22.87 10.91
C GLY A 243 3.29 21.96 9.70
N VAL A 244 3.98 20.81 9.89
CA VAL A 244 4.18 19.77 8.87
C VAL A 244 3.39 18.53 9.25
N ALA A 245 2.31 18.28 8.53
CA ALA A 245 1.48 17.09 8.73
C ALA A 245 2.11 15.87 8.05
N LEU A 246 2.47 14.88 8.83
CA LEU A 246 2.96 13.58 8.43
C LEU A 246 2.43 12.51 9.40
N LEU A 247 2.65 11.24 9.09
CA LEU A 247 2.19 10.16 9.97
C LEU A 247 3.36 9.39 10.56
N SER A 248 3.23 9.07 11.85
CA SER A 248 4.12 8.10 12.51
C SER A 248 4.08 6.77 11.77
N GLY A 249 5.21 6.13 11.62
CA GLY A 249 5.30 4.82 10.99
C GLY A 249 4.60 3.72 11.79
N THR A 250 4.44 3.88 13.10
CA THR A 250 3.68 2.97 13.97
C THR A 250 2.20 2.89 13.57
N ALA A 251 1.65 3.90 12.88
CA ALA A 251 0.31 3.83 12.32
C ALA A 251 0.17 2.77 11.20
N PHE A 252 1.28 2.24 10.69
CA PHE A 252 1.33 1.26 9.62
C PHE A 252 1.76 -0.14 10.09
N GLY A 253 1.83 -0.36 11.40
CA GLY A 253 2.17 -1.62 12.03
C GLY A 253 3.44 -1.56 12.87
N GLU A 254 3.74 -2.66 13.56
CA GLU A 254 4.83 -2.74 14.54
C GLU A 254 6.22 -2.52 13.93
N TYR A 255 6.43 -2.94 12.67
CA TYR A 255 7.71 -2.72 11.97
C TYR A 255 7.85 -1.34 11.34
N GLY A 256 6.86 -0.45 11.56
CA GLY A 256 6.91 0.94 11.15
C GLY A 256 7.58 1.87 12.16
N ASP A 257 7.95 1.40 13.34
CA ASP A 257 8.71 2.22 14.29
C ASP A 257 10.07 2.64 13.70
N ASN A 258 10.56 3.81 14.09
CA ASN A 258 11.68 4.52 13.48
C ASN A 258 11.43 5.09 12.06
N TYR A 259 10.24 5.00 11.54
CA TYR A 259 9.87 5.58 10.25
C TYR A 259 8.74 6.59 10.39
N ILE A 260 8.65 7.47 9.41
CA ILE A 260 7.49 8.36 9.20
C ILE A 260 6.99 8.22 7.77
N ARG A 261 5.69 8.45 7.53
CA ARG A 261 5.18 8.50 6.17
C ARG A 261 4.88 9.93 5.76
N ILE A 262 5.44 10.33 4.62
CA ILE A 262 5.17 11.61 3.97
C ILE A 262 4.50 11.35 2.63
N SER A 263 3.36 12.01 2.37
CA SER A 263 2.75 12.02 1.05
C SER A 263 3.33 13.19 0.25
N PHE A 264 3.84 12.91 -0.94
CA PHE A 264 4.29 13.97 -1.85
C PHE A 264 3.23 14.35 -2.92
N ALA A 265 1.97 13.95 -2.69
CA ALA A 265 0.82 14.44 -3.47
C ALA A 265 0.46 15.89 -3.06
N ASN A 266 1.39 16.82 -3.26
CA ASN A 266 1.28 18.24 -2.91
C ASN A 266 2.01 19.09 -3.95
N SER A 267 1.95 20.41 -3.86
CA SER A 267 2.73 21.30 -4.73
C SER A 267 4.23 21.22 -4.39
N GLU A 268 5.08 21.47 -5.38
CA GLU A 268 6.55 21.51 -5.19
C GLU A 268 6.95 22.53 -4.14
N GLU A 269 6.30 23.72 -4.14
CA GLU A 269 6.51 24.78 -3.14
C GLU A 269 6.24 24.26 -1.71
N ASN A 270 5.12 23.56 -1.50
CA ASN A 270 4.77 23.02 -0.17
C ASN A 270 5.74 21.92 0.26
N LEU A 271 6.23 21.10 -0.68
CA LEU A 271 7.23 20.07 -0.37
C LEU A 271 8.56 20.69 0.06
N LEU A 272 9.05 21.71 -0.67
CA LEU A 272 10.26 22.43 -0.31
C LEU A 272 10.13 23.11 1.06
N LYS A 273 8.98 23.75 1.33
CA LYS A 273 8.69 24.35 2.62
C LYS A 273 8.63 23.34 3.78
N ALA A 274 8.08 22.14 3.50
CA ALA A 274 8.06 21.06 4.48
C ALA A 274 9.49 20.59 4.82
N ILE A 275 10.34 20.40 3.81
CA ILE A 275 11.75 20.02 3.98
C ILE A 275 12.49 21.08 4.83
N GLU A 276 12.34 22.38 4.52
CA GLU A 276 12.96 23.47 5.28
C GLU A 276 12.55 23.40 6.76
N ARG A 277 11.26 23.26 7.04
CA ARG A 277 10.73 23.19 8.40
C ARG A 277 11.20 21.96 9.17
N LEU A 278 11.27 20.80 8.53
CA LEU A 278 11.78 19.58 9.15
C LEU A 278 13.29 19.70 9.45
N ASN A 279 14.05 20.30 8.54
CA ASN A 279 15.47 20.57 8.78
C ASN A 279 15.69 21.55 9.94
N ASP A 280 14.85 22.59 10.04
CA ASP A 280 14.89 23.54 11.17
C ASP A 280 14.49 22.87 12.49
N MET A 281 13.54 21.94 12.45
CA MET A 281 13.16 21.12 13.60
C MET A 281 14.37 20.34 14.14
N ILE A 282 15.01 19.56 13.26
CA ILE A 282 16.13 18.71 13.68
C ILE A 282 17.33 19.55 14.20
N LYS A 283 17.62 20.71 13.61
CA LYS A 283 18.71 21.59 14.09
C LYS A 283 18.47 22.20 15.47
N LYS A 284 17.26 22.24 15.96
CA LYS A 284 16.88 22.85 17.25
C LYS A 284 16.67 21.81 18.35
N LEU A 285 16.71 20.53 18.03
CA LEU A 285 16.71 19.41 18.98
C LEU A 285 18.12 19.12 19.48
#